data_8e5c0d973532b6de03c2b2795591bb4f
#
_entry.id   8e5c0d973532b6de03c2b2795591bb4f
#
_cell.length_a   1.000
_cell.length_b   1.000
_cell.length_c   1.000
_cell.angle_alpha   90.00
_cell.angle_beta   90.00
_cell.angle_gamma   90.00
#
_symmetry.space_group_name_H-M   'P 1'
#
loop_
_entity.id
_entity.type
_entity.pdbx_description
1 polymer ?
#
loop_
_entity_poly.entity_id
_entity_poly.type
_entity_poly.pdbx_seq_one_letter_code
_entity_poly.pdbx_strand_id
1 'polypeptide(L)'
;PLLVTAAGTLYPSLSLETIRIAQGPSTTVLVRSSGASGILSFGEKTGVDSIRAGEVILPTDAHGELWLKFAPTDPRRTISARDLLAGKIGKSDIEGRFIFIGTSATGLMDLRTTPLVAALPGVEVHAQALEQMLSNDHLVRPAWATGAELTFLAIAGLLSALLISQSQTVARYIANSGAAAAAILTVAAVISVVALSL
;
A
#
# COMPACT_ATOMS: atom_id res chain seq x y z
N PRO A 1 2.97 -3.03 6.54
CA PRO A 1 2.78 -2.02 7.58
C PRO A 1 4.10 -1.36 8.00
N LEU A 2 4.07 -0.05 8.26
CA LEU A 2 5.20 0.69 8.81
C LEU A 2 5.29 0.57 10.33
N LEU A 3 4.18 0.25 10.97
CA LEU A 3 4.07 0.03 12.40
C LEU A 3 3.47 -1.34 12.69
N VAL A 4 3.97 -2.00 13.70
CA VAL A 4 3.49 -3.30 14.16
C VAL A 4 3.13 -3.20 15.64
N THR A 5 1.98 -3.71 16.03
CA THR A 5 1.57 -3.75 17.44
C THR A 5 2.03 -5.08 18.05
N ALA A 6 2.81 -4.99 19.11
CA ALA A 6 3.18 -6.14 19.93
C ALA A 6 2.94 -5.81 21.40
N ALA A 7 2.24 -6.68 22.12
CA ALA A 7 1.89 -6.50 23.53
C ALA A 7 1.30 -5.10 23.87
N GLY A 8 0.46 -4.56 22.98
CA GLY A 8 -0.18 -3.25 23.16
C GLY A 8 0.73 -2.03 22.90
N THR A 9 1.96 -2.26 22.46
CA THR A 9 2.93 -1.21 22.10
C THR A 9 3.16 -1.20 20.60
N LEU A 10 3.25 -0.01 20.02
CA LEU A 10 3.58 0.17 18.60
C LEU A 10 5.09 0.16 18.41
N TYR A 11 5.55 -0.67 17.51
CA TYR A 11 6.95 -0.74 17.08
C TYR A 11 7.08 -0.37 15.62
N PRO A 12 8.07 0.44 15.25
CA PRO A 12 8.35 0.74 13.85
C PRO A 12 8.90 -0.49 13.11
N SER A 13 8.59 -0.59 11.83
CA SER A 13 9.21 -1.56 10.94
C SER A 13 10.72 -1.32 10.83
N LEU A 14 11.48 -2.34 10.43
CA LEU A 14 12.92 -2.24 10.27
C LEU A 14 13.32 -1.04 9.38
N SER A 15 12.64 -0.82 8.28
CA SER A 15 12.93 0.29 7.36
C SER A 15 12.64 1.65 8.00
N LEU A 16 11.53 1.78 8.71
CA LEU A 16 11.16 3.03 9.40
C LEU A 16 12.11 3.33 10.56
N GLU A 17 12.49 2.30 11.31
CA GLU A 17 13.44 2.43 12.41
C GLU A 17 14.84 2.85 11.91
N THR A 18 15.24 2.32 10.75
CA THR A 18 16.51 2.71 10.11
C THR A 18 16.51 4.21 9.78
N ILE A 19 15.42 4.75 9.23
CA ILE A 19 15.30 6.20 8.97
C ILE A 19 15.35 6.99 10.28
N ARG A 20 14.65 6.53 11.30
CA ARG A 20 14.61 7.21 12.60
C ARG A 20 16.00 7.33 13.20
N ILE A 21 16.75 6.23 13.25
CA ILE A 21 18.10 6.19 13.84
C ILE A 21 19.09 7.03 13.03
N ALA A 22 18.98 7.00 11.70
CA ALA A 22 19.86 7.76 10.82
C ALA A 22 19.77 9.28 11.01
N GLN A 23 18.63 9.77 11.47
CA GLN A 23 18.41 11.19 11.76
C GLN A 23 18.81 11.59 13.20
N GLY A 24 19.26 10.63 14.00
CA GLY A 24 19.72 10.84 15.36
C GLY A 24 18.89 10.11 16.43
N PRO A 25 19.50 9.80 17.57
CA PRO A 25 18.89 8.95 18.61
C PRO A 25 17.63 9.57 19.26
N SER A 26 17.50 10.89 19.24
CA SER A 26 16.35 11.62 19.79
C SER A 26 15.18 11.78 18.80
N THR A 27 15.32 11.26 17.57
CA THR A 27 14.25 11.35 16.57
C THR A 27 13.06 10.49 16.99
N THR A 28 11.87 11.11 16.99
CA THR A 28 10.62 10.46 17.35
C THR A 28 9.82 10.07 16.12
N VAL A 29 9.03 9.01 16.25
CA VAL A 29 8.02 8.63 15.25
C VAL A 29 6.67 9.18 15.69
N LEU A 30 6.05 9.99 14.85
CA LEU A 30 4.72 10.57 15.07
C LEU A 30 3.72 9.94 14.11
N VAL A 31 2.61 9.48 14.66
CA VAL A 31 1.50 8.94 13.88
C VAL A 31 0.41 9.99 13.82
N ARG A 32 0.01 10.37 12.61
CA ARG A 32 -1.12 11.27 12.40
C ARG A 32 -2.34 10.45 12.00
N SER A 33 -3.47 10.72 12.64
CA SER A 33 -4.76 10.11 12.31
C SER A 33 -5.65 11.13 11.62
N SER A 34 -6.36 10.71 10.58
CA SER A 34 -7.34 11.53 9.86
C SER A 34 -8.65 11.71 10.62
N GLY A 35 -8.99 10.81 11.55
CA GLY A 35 -10.24 10.86 12.31
C GLY A 35 -10.37 12.02 13.30
N ALA A 36 -9.28 12.75 13.55
CA ALA A 36 -9.28 13.88 14.50
C ALA A 36 -9.86 15.20 13.91
N SER A 37 -10.04 15.30 12.60
CA SER A 37 -10.46 16.55 11.95
C SER A 37 -11.97 16.74 11.84
N GLY A 38 -12.77 15.70 12.10
CA GLY A 38 -14.26 15.78 12.02
C GLY A 38 -14.79 16.15 10.63
N ILE A 39 -13.94 16.23 9.64
CA ILE A 39 -14.33 16.50 8.26
C ILE A 39 -14.61 15.16 7.60
N LEU A 40 -15.87 14.84 7.45
CA LEU A 40 -16.36 13.79 6.56
C LEU A 40 -16.09 14.23 5.13
N SER A 41 -14.89 14.01 4.64
CA SER A 41 -14.60 14.17 3.23
C SER A 41 -15.11 12.95 2.47
N PHE A 42 -15.59 13.18 1.28
CA PHE A 42 -16.06 12.15 0.37
C PHE A 42 -14.90 11.19 0.05
N GLY A 43 -14.92 9.98 0.61
CA GLY A 43 -13.83 9.01 0.54
C GLY A 43 -12.87 9.04 1.74
N GLU A 44 -13.36 9.34 2.93
CA GLU A 44 -12.58 9.46 4.15
C GLU A 44 -11.76 8.20 4.49
N LYS A 45 -10.52 8.43 4.88
CA LYS A 45 -9.69 7.44 5.57
C LYS A 45 -9.90 7.59 7.08
N THR A 46 -10.67 6.69 7.67
CA THR A 46 -10.69 6.56 9.13
C THR A 46 -9.50 5.72 9.55
N GLY A 47 -8.51 6.32 10.19
CA GLY A 47 -7.33 5.60 10.65
C GLY A 47 -6.06 6.44 10.53
N VAL A 48 -4.94 5.78 10.21
CA VAL A 48 -3.66 6.44 10.02
C VAL A 48 -3.66 7.20 8.70
N ASP A 49 -3.24 8.45 8.71
CA ASP A 49 -3.10 9.28 7.52
C ASP A 49 -1.66 9.36 7.05
N SER A 50 -0.77 9.59 8.01
CA SER A 50 0.66 9.67 7.73
C SER A 50 1.49 9.31 8.96
N ILE A 51 2.71 8.84 8.70
CA ILE A 51 3.71 8.56 9.72
C ILE A 51 4.91 9.48 9.45
N ARG A 52 5.32 10.20 10.47
CA ARG A 52 6.47 11.08 10.41
C ARG A 52 7.60 10.50 11.24
N ALA A 53 8.78 10.34 10.64
CA ALA A 53 10.02 10.01 11.32
C ALA A 53 11.02 11.16 11.12
N GLY A 54 11.17 12.01 12.11
CA GLY A 54 11.97 13.22 12.01
C GLY A 54 11.49 14.16 10.91
N GLU A 55 12.30 14.35 9.86
CA GLU A 55 11.97 15.20 8.72
C GLU A 55 11.19 14.46 7.62
N VAL A 56 11.22 13.14 7.61
CA VAL A 56 10.55 12.32 6.59
C VAL A 56 9.08 12.14 6.95
N ILE A 57 8.19 12.52 6.05
CA ILE A 57 6.74 12.36 6.19
C ILE A 57 6.30 11.33 5.14
N LEU A 58 5.69 10.25 5.61
CA LEU A 58 5.24 9.13 4.81
C LEU A 58 3.71 9.06 4.83
N PRO A 59 3.03 9.42 3.74
CA PRO A 59 1.60 9.17 3.62
C PRO A 59 1.35 7.68 3.58
N THR A 60 0.35 7.22 4.32
CA THR A 60 -0.01 5.81 4.45
C THR A 60 -1.47 5.59 4.08
N ASP A 61 -1.88 4.34 3.97
CA ASP A 61 -3.28 3.98 4.00
C ASP A 61 -3.84 4.06 5.44
N ALA A 62 -5.13 3.74 5.61
CA ALA A 62 -5.80 3.77 6.91
C ALA A 62 -5.20 2.82 7.97
N HIS A 63 -4.47 1.80 7.54
CA HIS A 63 -3.81 0.82 8.39
C HIS A 63 -2.34 1.15 8.70
N GLY A 64 -1.84 2.27 8.22
CA GLY A 64 -0.43 2.65 8.37
C GLY A 64 0.50 1.85 7.46
N GLU A 65 0.00 1.43 6.29
CA GLU A 65 0.76 0.68 5.31
C GLU A 65 1.29 1.61 4.21
N LEU A 66 2.52 1.33 3.78
CA LEU A 66 3.13 1.97 2.62
C LEU A 66 3.04 1.03 1.43
N TRP A 67 2.55 1.53 0.32
CA TRP A 67 2.45 0.76 -0.91
C TRP A 67 3.74 0.90 -1.70
N LEU A 68 4.47 -0.22 -1.81
CA LEU A 68 5.76 -0.24 -2.48
C LEU A 68 5.61 -0.44 -3.99
N LYS A 69 6.40 0.30 -4.74
CA LYS A 69 6.64 0.11 -6.15
C LYS A 69 7.81 -0.85 -6.33
N PHE A 70 7.54 -2.14 -6.41
CA PHE A 70 8.59 -3.13 -6.51
C PHE A 70 9.43 -2.94 -7.76
N ALA A 71 10.75 -3.04 -7.60
CA ALA A 71 11.74 -3.03 -8.67
C ALA A 71 12.37 -4.43 -8.82
N PRO A 72 12.88 -4.78 -10.01
CA PRO A 72 13.66 -5.99 -10.19
C PRO A 72 14.88 -6.01 -9.27
N THR A 73 15.26 -7.21 -8.82
CA THR A 73 16.47 -7.42 -8.01
C THR A 73 17.71 -6.98 -8.81
N ASP A 74 18.52 -6.10 -8.22
CA ASP A 74 19.81 -5.72 -8.75
C ASP A 74 20.94 -6.44 -8.01
N PRO A 75 21.64 -7.39 -8.64
CA PRO A 75 22.72 -8.13 -8.00
C PRO A 75 23.84 -7.25 -7.42
N ARG A 76 24.00 -6.03 -7.93
CA ARG A 76 25.03 -5.07 -7.44
C ARG A 76 24.69 -4.52 -6.06
N ARG A 77 23.45 -4.65 -5.61
CA ARG A 77 22.98 -4.22 -4.29
C ARG A 77 23.16 -5.29 -3.22
N THR A 78 23.50 -6.53 -3.63
CA THR A 78 23.64 -7.66 -2.74
C THR A 78 25.09 -8.07 -2.64
N ILE A 79 25.62 -8.06 -1.42
CA ILE A 79 26.98 -8.49 -1.11
C ILE A 79 26.92 -9.75 -0.28
N SER A 80 27.67 -10.79 -0.71
CA SER A 80 27.77 -12.00 0.09
C SER A 80 28.54 -11.74 1.40
N ALA A 81 27.97 -12.15 2.52
CA ALA A 81 28.65 -12.07 3.81
C ALA A 81 30.00 -12.81 3.79
N ARG A 82 30.12 -13.91 3.02
CA ARG A 82 31.37 -14.65 2.81
C ARG A 82 32.44 -13.78 2.17
N ASP A 83 32.09 -13.01 1.13
CA ASP A 83 33.06 -12.19 0.43
C ASP A 83 33.46 -10.96 1.25
N LEU A 84 32.55 -10.44 2.03
CA LEU A 84 32.84 -9.40 3.01
C LEU A 84 33.83 -9.88 4.08
N LEU A 85 33.58 -11.04 4.69
CA LEU A 85 34.45 -11.64 5.70
C LEU A 85 35.81 -12.07 5.14
N ALA A 86 35.87 -12.41 3.86
CA ALA A 86 37.12 -12.72 3.15
C ALA A 86 37.93 -11.47 2.74
N GLY A 87 37.45 -10.26 3.08
CA GLY A 87 38.14 -9.02 2.75
C GLY A 87 38.13 -8.65 1.26
N LYS A 88 37.22 -9.22 0.46
CA LYS A 88 37.13 -8.93 -0.99
C LYS A 88 36.38 -7.66 -1.30
N ILE A 89 35.66 -7.12 -0.31
CA ILE A 89 34.82 -5.93 -0.45
C ILE A 89 35.57 -4.72 0.07
N GLY A 90 35.67 -3.69 -0.74
CA GLY A 90 36.35 -2.45 -0.35
C GLY A 90 35.55 -1.64 0.68
N LYS A 91 36.27 -0.87 1.48
CA LYS A 91 35.64 0.02 2.47
C LYS A 91 34.70 1.03 1.79
N SER A 92 35.04 1.52 0.62
CA SER A 92 34.24 2.43 -0.20
C SER A 92 32.89 1.85 -0.65
N ASP A 93 32.75 0.52 -0.68
CA ASP A 93 31.49 -0.12 -1.07
C ASP A 93 30.48 -0.16 0.06
N ILE A 94 30.92 0.08 1.30
CA ILE A 94 30.11 -0.04 2.52
C ILE A 94 29.95 1.30 3.20
N GLU A 95 30.99 2.14 3.22
CA GLU A 95 31.01 3.40 3.97
C GLU A 95 29.94 4.37 3.45
N GLY A 96 29.19 4.98 4.37
CA GLY A 96 28.14 5.94 4.05
C GLY A 96 26.86 5.33 3.48
N ARG A 97 26.68 4.02 3.54
CA ARG A 97 25.49 3.33 3.04
C ARG A 97 24.66 2.73 4.15
N PHE A 98 23.37 2.60 3.91
CA PHE A 98 22.50 1.77 4.72
C PHE A 98 22.71 0.30 4.35
N ILE A 99 23.00 -0.51 5.34
CA ILE A 99 23.27 -1.95 5.15
C ILE A 99 22.25 -2.75 5.92
N PHE A 100 21.51 -3.59 5.21
CA PHE A 100 20.63 -4.58 5.79
C PHE A 100 21.30 -5.95 5.75
N ILE A 101 21.30 -6.63 6.86
CA ILE A 101 21.80 -8.01 6.96
C ILE A 101 20.61 -8.94 7.08
N GLY A 102 20.50 -9.88 6.18
CA GLY A 102 19.40 -10.84 6.17
C GLY A 102 19.78 -12.14 5.49
N THR A 103 18.85 -13.07 5.52
CA THR A 103 19.02 -14.40 4.95
C THR A 103 18.28 -14.50 3.62
N SER A 104 18.89 -15.18 2.65
CA SER A 104 18.30 -15.43 1.33
C SER A 104 18.18 -16.92 1.01
N ALA A 105 18.57 -17.81 1.93
CA ALA A 105 18.57 -19.25 1.71
C ALA A 105 17.15 -19.82 1.74
N THR A 106 16.87 -20.71 0.78
CA THR A 106 15.65 -21.51 0.73
C THR A 106 15.57 -22.37 2.01
N GLY A 107 14.47 -22.25 2.77
CA GLY A 107 14.29 -22.96 4.04
C GLY A 107 14.37 -22.09 5.29
N LEU A 108 14.88 -20.88 5.21
CA LEU A 108 14.83 -19.91 6.31
C LEU A 108 13.53 -19.09 6.34
N MET A 109 12.58 -19.42 5.46
CA MET A 109 11.19 -18.92 5.40
C MET A 109 11.01 -17.40 5.35
N ASP A 110 12.05 -16.64 5.02
CA ASP A 110 11.96 -15.17 4.86
C ASP A 110 11.89 -14.76 3.38
N LEU A 111 11.12 -15.53 2.61
CA LEU A 111 10.84 -15.22 1.21
C LEU A 111 9.43 -14.63 1.11
N ARG A 112 9.33 -13.53 0.37
CA ARG A 112 8.07 -12.81 0.13
C ARG A 112 7.71 -12.86 -1.34
N THR A 113 6.44 -13.12 -1.62
CA THR A 113 5.92 -13.03 -2.98
C THR A 113 5.61 -11.57 -3.30
N THR A 114 6.12 -11.11 -4.44
CA THR A 114 5.89 -9.75 -4.95
C THR A 114 5.28 -9.83 -6.36
N PRO A 115 4.71 -8.76 -6.89
CA PRO A 115 4.15 -8.76 -8.25
C PRO A 115 5.18 -9.07 -9.34
N LEU A 116 6.48 -8.83 -9.10
CA LEU A 116 7.56 -9.03 -10.07
C LEU A 116 8.34 -10.32 -9.85
N VAL A 117 8.46 -10.76 -8.60
CA VAL A 117 9.30 -11.90 -8.21
C VAL A 117 8.53 -12.77 -7.23
N ALA A 118 8.44 -14.07 -7.52
CA ALA A 118 7.70 -15.02 -6.69
C ALA A 118 8.36 -15.28 -5.32
N ALA A 119 9.67 -15.09 -5.21
CA ALA A 119 10.44 -15.36 -3.99
C ALA A 119 11.54 -14.30 -3.79
N LEU A 120 11.15 -13.15 -3.23
CA LEU A 120 12.07 -12.07 -2.89
C LEU A 120 12.48 -12.19 -1.42
N PRO A 121 13.76 -12.11 -1.05
CA PRO A 121 14.19 -12.09 0.35
C PRO A 121 13.55 -10.90 1.09
N GLY A 122 13.05 -11.13 2.32
CA GLY A 122 12.40 -10.09 3.11
C GLY A 122 13.31 -8.90 3.39
N VAL A 123 14.61 -9.14 3.55
CA VAL A 123 15.61 -8.08 3.71
C VAL A 123 15.64 -7.13 2.50
N GLU A 124 15.45 -7.64 1.29
CA GLU A 124 15.41 -6.83 0.08
C GLU A 124 14.14 -5.99 0.00
N VAL A 125 13.01 -6.51 0.49
CA VAL A 125 11.79 -5.72 0.64
C VAL A 125 12.01 -4.51 1.55
N HIS A 126 12.72 -4.69 2.66
CA HIS A 126 13.07 -3.60 3.57
C HIS A 126 14.03 -2.59 2.93
N ALA A 127 14.98 -3.05 2.12
CA ALA A 127 15.90 -2.17 1.41
C ALA A 127 15.17 -1.34 0.35
N GLN A 128 14.28 -1.96 -0.45
CA GLN A 128 13.46 -1.23 -1.43
C GLN A 128 12.49 -0.26 -0.74
N ALA A 129 11.90 -0.65 0.39
CA ALA A 129 11.06 0.23 1.18
C ALA A 129 11.82 1.46 1.67
N LEU A 130 13.03 1.28 2.22
CA LEU A 130 13.87 2.38 2.68
C LEU A 130 14.23 3.33 1.54
N GLU A 131 14.65 2.80 0.39
CA GLU A 131 14.98 3.60 -0.79
C GLU A 131 13.81 4.47 -1.23
N GLN A 132 12.60 3.89 -1.31
CA GLN A 132 11.40 4.62 -1.71
C GLN A 132 10.94 5.66 -0.69
N MET A 133 11.10 5.37 0.59
CA MET A 133 10.83 6.33 1.65
C MET A 133 11.78 7.54 1.58
N LEU A 134 13.06 7.31 1.29
CA LEU A 134 14.07 8.38 1.17
C LEU A 134 13.94 9.17 -0.13
N SER A 135 13.59 8.50 -1.24
CA SER A 135 13.39 9.14 -2.55
C SER A 135 11.98 9.73 -2.73
N ASN A 136 11.06 9.46 -1.80
CA ASN A 136 9.64 9.80 -1.89
C ASN A 136 8.97 9.24 -3.17
N ASP A 137 9.43 8.09 -3.66
CA ASP A 137 8.92 7.39 -4.88
C ASP A 137 8.10 6.15 -4.50
N HIS A 138 7.06 6.33 -3.70
CA HIS A 138 6.14 5.28 -3.29
C HIS A 138 4.73 5.52 -3.85
N LEU A 139 3.93 4.47 -3.89
CA LEU A 139 2.56 4.57 -4.38
C LEU A 139 1.66 5.18 -3.31
N VAL A 140 0.89 6.19 -3.69
CA VAL A 140 -0.10 6.82 -2.82
C VAL A 140 -1.47 6.75 -3.48
N ARG A 141 -2.45 6.21 -2.76
CA ARG A 141 -3.86 6.30 -3.16
C ARG A 141 -4.46 7.56 -2.53
N PRO A 142 -4.86 8.56 -3.33
CA PRO A 142 -5.49 9.76 -2.79
C PRO A 142 -6.76 9.44 -2.02
N ALA A 143 -7.04 10.17 -0.94
CA ALA A 143 -8.24 9.95 -0.11
C ALA A 143 -9.56 10.12 -0.90
N TRP A 144 -9.57 10.99 -1.91
CA TRP A 144 -10.74 11.22 -2.76
C TRP A 144 -11.01 10.10 -3.79
N ALA A 145 -10.05 9.17 -4.00
CA ALA A 145 -10.16 8.16 -5.06
C ALA A 145 -11.42 7.27 -4.89
N THR A 146 -11.70 6.82 -3.67
CA THR A 146 -12.89 6.01 -3.38
C THR A 146 -14.19 6.77 -3.69
N GLY A 147 -14.27 8.03 -3.31
CA GLY A 147 -15.43 8.87 -3.62
C GLY A 147 -15.61 9.09 -5.13
N ALA A 148 -14.51 9.32 -5.85
CA ALA A 148 -14.54 9.47 -7.30
C ALA A 148 -14.99 8.18 -8.01
N GLU A 149 -14.51 7.03 -7.55
CA GLU A 149 -14.91 5.72 -8.07
C GLU A 149 -16.42 5.48 -7.87
N LEU A 150 -16.94 5.72 -6.68
CA LEU A 150 -18.37 5.58 -6.37
C LEU A 150 -19.23 6.54 -7.21
N THR A 151 -18.80 7.80 -7.35
CA THR A 151 -19.50 8.78 -8.17
C THR A 151 -19.51 8.37 -9.64
N PHE A 152 -18.36 7.91 -10.15
CA PHE A 152 -18.26 7.42 -11.52
C PHE A 152 -19.19 6.21 -11.76
N LEU A 153 -19.21 5.25 -10.85
CA LEU A 153 -20.09 4.09 -10.93
C LEU A 153 -21.57 4.48 -10.90
N ALA A 154 -21.94 5.43 -10.03
CA ALA A 154 -23.32 5.92 -9.95
C ALA A 154 -23.73 6.62 -11.26
N ILE A 155 -22.89 7.48 -11.80
CA ILE A 155 -23.16 8.19 -13.07
C ILE A 155 -23.22 7.21 -14.23
N ALA A 156 -22.26 6.29 -14.33
CA ALA A 156 -22.22 5.29 -15.38
C ALA A 156 -23.45 4.35 -15.33
N GLY A 157 -23.87 3.94 -14.12
CA GLY A 157 -25.07 3.16 -13.90
C GLY A 157 -26.33 3.90 -14.32
N LEU A 158 -26.46 5.17 -13.92
CA LEU A 158 -27.60 6.01 -14.29
C LEU A 158 -27.68 6.22 -15.81
N LEU A 159 -26.55 6.57 -16.45
CA LEU A 159 -26.48 6.73 -17.90
C LEU A 159 -26.84 5.42 -18.64
N SER A 160 -26.33 4.29 -18.16
CA SER A 160 -26.66 3.00 -18.73
C SER A 160 -28.17 2.71 -18.61
N ALA A 161 -28.78 2.98 -17.46
CA ALA A 161 -30.21 2.79 -17.26
C ALA A 161 -31.03 3.71 -18.18
N LEU A 162 -30.62 4.96 -18.35
CA LEU A 162 -31.28 5.91 -19.26
C LEU A 162 -31.17 5.45 -20.72
N LEU A 163 -29.99 5.04 -21.17
CA LEU A 163 -29.80 4.54 -22.54
C LEU A 163 -30.63 3.28 -22.82
N ILE A 164 -30.71 2.37 -21.87
CA ILE A 164 -31.54 1.17 -21.97
C ILE A 164 -33.02 1.55 -22.01
N SER A 165 -33.47 2.49 -21.18
CA SER A 165 -34.87 2.92 -21.14
C SER A 165 -35.33 3.62 -22.44
N GLN A 166 -34.44 4.30 -23.15
CA GLN A 166 -34.69 4.93 -24.43
C GLN A 166 -34.87 3.91 -25.59
N SER A 167 -34.30 2.72 -25.44
CA SER A 167 -34.42 1.65 -26.43
C SER A 167 -35.73 0.88 -26.24
N GLN A 168 -36.76 1.17 -27.02
CA GLN A 168 -38.05 0.48 -26.96
C GLN A 168 -37.91 -1.05 -27.14
N THR A 169 -36.94 -1.49 -27.90
CA THR A 169 -36.66 -2.91 -28.14
C THR A 169 -36.12 -3.58 -26.88
N VAL A 170 -35.18 -2.94 -26.18
CA VAL A 170 -34.56 -3.45 -24.94
C VAL A 170 -35.57 -3.39 -23.80
N ALA A 171 -36.36 -2.31 -23.69
CA ALA A 171 -37.40 -2.17 -22.68
C ALA A 171 -38.45 -3.28 -22.79
N ARG A 172 -38.88 -3.65 -24.01
CA ARG A 172 -39.80 -4.77 -24.23
C ARG A 172 -39.19 -6.13 -23.90
N TYR A 173 -37.90 -6.32 -24.21
CA TYR A 173 -37.18 -7.56 -23.88
C TYR A 173 -37.03 -7.72 -22.35
N ILE A 174 -36.64 -6.65 -21.63
CA ILE A 174 -36.50 -6.64 -20.18
C ILE A 174 -37.85 -6.87 -19.51
N ALA A 175 -38.92 -6.22 -19.99
CA ALA A 175 -40.24 -6.38 -19.42
C ALA A 175 -40.77 -7.82 -19.58
N ASN A 176 -40.44 -8.49 -20.70
CA ASN A 176 -40.90 -9.85 -20.96
C ASN A 176 -40.03 -10.96 -20.35
N SER A 177 -38.77 -10.69 -20.04
CA SER A 177 -37.80 -11.72 -19.63
C SER A 177 -37.53 -11.78 -18.13
N GLY A 178 -38.14 -10.91 -17.31
CA GLY A 178 -37.81 -10.80 -15.88
C GLY A 178 -36.40 -10.30 -15.59
N ALA A 179 -35.62 -9.97 -16.64
CA ALA A 179 -34.24 -9.52 -16.51
C ALA A 179 -34.12 -8.16 -15.81
N ALA A 180 -35.20 -7.38 -15.75
CA ALA A 180 -35.25 -6.14 -14.98
C ALA A 180 -35.06 -6.39 -13.47
N ALA A 181 -35.68 -7.43 -12.95
CA ALA A 181 -35.52 -7.81 -11.55
C ALA A 181 -34.09 -8.29 -11.26
N ALA A 182 -33.51 -9.07 -12.19
CA ALA A 182 -32.13 -9.54 -12.06
C ALA A 182 -31.11 -8.39 -12.11
N ALA A 183 -31.29 -7.40 -12.99
CA ALA A 183 -30.43 -6.23 -13.08
C ALA A 183 -30.50 -5.35 -11.83
N ILE A 184 -31.70 -5.14 -11.30
CA ILE A 184 -31.90 -4.38 -10.04
C ILE A 184 -31.27 -5.13 -8.85
N LEU A 185 -31.42 -6.46 -8.79
CA LEU A 185 -30.83 -7.28 -7.74
C LEU A 185 -29.30 -7.29 -7.80
N THR A 186 -28.71 -7.32 -9.01
CA THR A 186 -27.25 -7.25 -9.14
C THR A 186 -26.70 -5.88 -8.72
N VAL A 187 -27.34 -4.79 -9.10
CA VAL A 187 -26.95 -3.44 -8.63
C VAL A 187 -27.10 -3.31 -7.13
N ALA A 188 -28.19 -3.79 -6.54
CA ALA A 188 -28.40 -3.78 -5.09
C ALA A 188 -27.36 -4.66 -4.36
N ALA A 189 -27.03 -5.83 -4.91
CA ALA A 189 -25.99 -6.69 -4.35
C ALA A 189 -24.60 -6.05 -4.40
N VAL A 190 -24.24 -5.38 -5.49
CA VAL A 190 -22.97 -4.64 -5.61
C VAL A 190 -22.91 -3.48 -4.59
N ILE A 191 -24.01 -2.72 -4.45
CA ILE A 191 -24.10 -1.65 -3.44
C ILE A 191 -23.98 -2.21 -2.02
N SER A 192 -24.61 -3.35 -1.74
CA SER A 192 -24.54 -4.00 -0.42
C SER A 192 -23.14 -4.53 -0.11
N VAL A 193 -22.45 -5.11 -1.10
CA VAL A 193 -21.06 -5.58 -0.93
C VAL A 193 -20.11 -4.42 -0.68
N VAL A 194 -20.28 -3.32 -1.41
CA VAL A 194 -19.48 -2.10 -1.19
C VAL A 194 -19.77 -1.46 0.16
N ALA A 195 -21.02 -1.45 0.61
CA ALA A 195 -21.40 -0.91 1.91
C ALA A 195 -20.91 -1.79 3.10
N LEU A 196 -20.70 -3.09 2.90
CA LEU A 196 -20.16 -4.02 3.90
C LEU A 196 -18.62 -4.02 3.94
N SER A 197 -17.96 -3.47 2.93
CA SER A 197 -16.50 -3.36 2.82
C SER A 197 -15.95 -2.00 3.28
N LEU A 198 -16.83 -1.10 3.71
CA LEU A 198 -16.55 0.19 4.35
C LEU A 198 -16.74 0.10 5.87
#